data_7142fb2b1b58a4da76abd4545154c2ed
#
_entry.id   7142fb2b1b58a4da76abd4545154c2ed
#
_cell.length_a   1.000
_cell.length_b   1.000
_cell.length_c   1.000
_cell.angle_alpha   90.00
_cell.angle_beta   90.00
_cell.angle_gamma   90.00
#
_symmetry.space_group_name_H-M   'P 1'
#
loop_
_entity.id
_entity.type
_entity.pdbx_description
1 polymer ?
#
loop_
_entity_poly.entity_id
_entity_poly.type
_entity_poly.pdbx_seq_one_letter_code
_entity_poly.pdbx_strand_id
1 'polypeptide(L)'
;MSSNTFTVDDIYVEVVRLSIHELEEYFKRLEVYSREKISCPFVIRLDGVGFGKALKDFEQPRDPKVHSALVKTCYELMRFFNCSVCYTTSDEISMFFLNYVPYNGRVEKIVSITAAVASANLSIQLNRSLYFDSRVIKVDLRDLEKYYLYRVRTGFNNYICQLYHKVFKDRKTPHLDQMIAELKKQGVNIAEKPKWALYGSLIHWTTIEKIGYNPITGEKVVAERRILMTTESPERALKIIKELKSKVA
;
A
#
# COMPACT_ATOMS: atom_id res chain seq x y z
N MET A 1 46.08 6.48 30.21
CA MET A 1 45.05 5.63 29.63
C MET A 1 45.63 4.99 28.38
N SER A 2 46.11 3.72 28.50
CA SER A 2 46.70 3.02 27.34
C SER A 2 45.56 2.63 26.38
N SER A 3 45.59 3.18 25.17
CA SER A 3 44.77 2.72 24.09
C SER A 3 45.22 1.31 23.68
N ASN A 4 44.49 0.28 24.11
CA ASN A 4 44.62 -1.06 23.55
C ASN A 4 44.18 -0.99 22.09
N THR A 5 45.10 -0.80 21.17
CA THR A 5 44.90 -1.01 19.75
C THR A 5 44.93 -2.52 19.52
N PHE A 6 43.75 -3.13 19.33
CA PHE A 6 43.65 -4.52 18.92
C PHE A 6 44.36 -4.71 17.57
N THR A 7 45.22 -5.71 17.47
CA THR A 7 45.77 -6.13 16.18
C THR A 7 44.80 -7.04 15.44
N VAL A 8 44.94 -7.19 14.12
CA VAL A 8 44.08 -8.08 13.30
C VAL A 8 44.13 -9.53 13.82
N ASP A 9 45.29 -9.97 14.32
CA ASP A 9 45.49 -11.31 14.89
C ASP A 9 44.72 -11.51 16.21
N ASP A 10 44.68 -10.49 17.07
CA ASP A 10 43.90 -10.54 18.31
C ASP A 10 42.38 -10.65 18.03
N ILE A 11 41.89 -9.88 17.09
CA ILE A 11 40.48 -9.94 16.66
C ILE A 11 40.10 -11.32 16.08
N TYR A 12 41.00 -11.89 15.26
CA TYR A 12 40.78 -13.22 14.68
C TYR A 12 40.64 -14.29 15.77
N VAL A 13 41.53 -14.30 16.74
CA VAL A 13 41.50 -15.26 17.85
C VAL A 13 40.20 -15.11 18.68
N GLU A 14 39.78 -13.89 18.96
CA GLU A 14 38.52 -13.63 19.65
C GLU A 14 37.30 -14.10 18.88
N VAL A 15 37.21 -13.75 17.57
CA VAL A 15 36.10 -14.16 16.72
C VAL A 15 35.99 -15.68 16.61
N VAL A 16 37.10 -16.40 16.46
CA VAL A 16 37.11 -17.88 16.38
C VAL A 16 36.65 -18.54 17.66
N ARG A 17 36.88 -17.90 18.82
CA ARG A 17 36.47 -18.42 20.14
C ARG A 17 34.99 -18.22 20.47
N LEU A 18 34.29 -17.32 19.75
CA LEU A 18 32.89 -17.04 20.00
C LEU A 18 32.00 -18.24 19.63
N SER A 19 31.14 -18.64 20.56
CA SER A 19 30.07 -19.60 20.28
C SER A 19 28.94 -18.92 19.50
N ILE A 20 28.95 -19.04 18.18
CA ILE A 20 27.91 -18.41 17.29
C ILE A 20 26.51 -18.84 17.71
N HIS A 21 26.31 -20.13 18.03
CA HIS A 21 25.01 -20.65 18.39
C HIS A 21 24.46 -20.04 19.68
N GLU A 22 25.29 -19.94 20.72
CA GLU A 22 24.89 -19.36 22.02
C GLU A 22 24.58 -17.85 21.89
N LEU A 23 25.43 -17.12 21.18
CA LEU A 23 25.23 -15.69 20.90
C LEU A 23 23.99 -15.42 20.03
N GLU A 24 23.77 -16.25 19.01
CA GLU A 24 22.57 -16.14 18.16
C GLU A 24 21.29 -16.35 18.99
N GLU A 25 21.23 -17.39 19.83
CA GLU A 25 20.09 -17.60 20.72
C GLU A 25 19.91 -16.48 21.72
N TYR A 26 21.01 -15.99 22.31
CA TYR A 26 20.96 -14.87 23.25
C TYR A 26 20.40 -13.61 22.60
N PHE A 27 20.98 -13.15 21.49
CA PHE A 27 20.55 -11.92 20.83
C PHE A 27 19.15 -12.04 20.18
N LYS A 28 18.74 -13.19 19.66
CA LYS A 28 17.36 -13.45 19.21
C LYS A 28 16.31 -13.26 20.31
N ARG A 29 16.65 -13.53 21.57
CA ARG A 29 15.73 -13.27 22.69
C ARG A 29 15.57 -11.78 22.99
N LEU A 30 16.53 -10.96 22.61
CA LEU A 30 16.52 -9.51 22.82
C LEU A 30 15.86 -8.76 21.67
N GLU A 31 15.56 -9.40 20.54
CA GLU A 31 14.83 -8.79 19.42
C GLU A 31 13.42 -8.40 19.86
N VAL A 32 13.13 -7.11 19.78
CA VAL A 32 11.81 -6.56 20.10
C VAL A 32 10.86 -6.83 18.94
N TYR A 33 9.63 -7.28 19.21
CA TYR A 33 8.55 -7.62 18.23
C TYR A 33 8.82 -8.79 17.29
N SER A 34 9.97 -9.45 17.32
CA SER A 34 10.30 -10.56 16.42
C SER A 34 9.34 -11.76 16.54
N ARG A 35 8.64 -11.88 17.67
CA ARG A 35 7.67 -12.95 17.97
C ARG A 35 6.23 -12.59 17.65
N GLU A 36 5.94 -11.31 17.39
CA GLU A 36 4.60 -10.85 17.09
C GLU A 36 4.10 -11.42 15.76
N LYS A 37 2.93 -12.04 15.79
CA LYS A 37 2.31 -12.67 14.63
C LYS A 37 0.90 -12.18 14.39
N ILE A 38 0.52 -12.16 13.12
CA ILE A 38 -0.83 -11.86 12.64
C ILE A 38 -1.37 -13.03 11.81
N SER A 39 -2.68 -13.23 11.87
CA SER A 39 -3.44 -14.16 11.02
C SER A 39 -4.47 -13.40 10.19
N CYS A 40 -4.93 -14.01 9.10
CA CYS A 40 -6.03 -13.44 8.29
C CYS A 40 -7.36 -13.42 9.08
N PRO A 41 -8.23 -12.44 8.79
CA PRO A 41 -8.00 -11.31 7.88
C PRO A 41 -7.24 -10.16 8.54
N PHE A 42 -6.46 -9.46 7.76
CA PHE A 42 -5.77 -8.23 8.20
C PHE A 42 -5.53 -7.29 7.02
N VAL A 43 -5.23 -6.04 7.33
CA VAL A 43 -4.85 -5.03 6.34
C VAL A 43 -3.46 -4.47 6.67
N ILE A 44 -2.65 -4.28 5.65
CA ILE A 44 -1.43 -3.47 5.74
C ILE A 44 -1.78 -2.09 5.18
N ARG A 45 -1.54 -1.05 5.99
CA ARG A 45 -1.62 0.33 5.54
C ARG A 45 -0.22 0.92 5.42
N LEU A 46 0.10 1.37 4.24
CA LEU A 46 1.29 2.14 3.90
C LEU A 46 0.90 3.62 3.82
N ASP A 47 1.72 4.50 4.38
CA ASP A 47 1.50 5.94 4.43
C ASP A 47 2.77 6.68 3.97
N GLY A 48 2.63 7.63 3.06
CA GLY A 48 3.76 8.35 2.47
C GLY A 48 4.41 9.31 3.46
N VAL A 49 5.70 9.08 3.75
CA VAL A 49 6.46 9.90 4.69
C VAL A 49 6.89 11.20 4.02
N GLY A 50 6.29 12.31 4.44
CA GLY A 50 6.66 13.65 3.96
C GLY A 50 6.32 13.93 2.49
N PHE A 51 5.36 13.23 1.89
CA PHE A 51 4.99 13.37 0.47
C PHE A 51 4.54 14.77 0.10
N GLY A 52 3.87 15.49 0.98
CA GLY A 52 3.47 16.88 0.73
C GLY A 52 4.66 17.79 0.39
N LYS A 53 5.85 17.54 0.98
CA LYS A 53 7.09 18.26 0.66
C LYS A 53 7.79 17.65 -0.56
N ALA A 54 7.87 16.33 -0.61
CA ALA A 54 8.58 15.60 -1.66
C ALA A 54 7.92 15.73 -3.05
N LEU A 55 6.59 15.92 -3.09
CA LEU A 55 5.79 16.00 -4.32
C LEU A 55 5.19 17.39 -4.56
N LYS A 56 5.75 18.44 -3.95
CA LYS A 56 5.25 19.83 -4.04
C LYS A 56 5.23 20.41 -5.46
N ASP A 57 6.08 19.88 -6.34
CA ASP A 57 6.23 20.28 -7.73
C ASP A 57 5.25 19.57 -8.69
N PHE A 58 4.50 18.59 -8.18
CA PHE A 58 3.43 17.94 -8.91
C PHE A 58 2.11 18.69 -8.78
N GLU A 59 1.15 18.39 -9.66
CA GLU A 59 -0.18 19.01 -9.64
C GLU A 59 -0.89 18.77 -8.31
N GLN A 60 -1.49 19.86 -7.77
CA GLN A 60 -2.26 19.80 -6.53
C GLN A 60 -3.75 20.02 -6.81
N PRO A 61 -4.66 19.38 -6.09
CA PRO A 61 -4.43 18.50 -4.93
C PRO A 61 -3.98 17.08 -5.26
N ARG A 62 -4.05 16.63 -6.50
CA ARG A 62 -3.60 15.29 -6.93
C ARG A 62 -3.12 15.30 -8.36
N ASP A 63 -1.98 14.68 -8.58
CA ASP A 63 -1.33 14.57 -9.88
C ASP A 63 -1.59 13.19 -10.51
N PRO A 64 -2.02 13.12 -11.78
CA PRO A 64 -2.31 11.85 -12.46
C PRO A 64 -1.05 10.97 -12.64
N LYS A 65 0.16 11.55 -12.77
CA LYS A 65 1.40 10.78 -12.87
C LYS A 65 1.73 10.11 -11.53
N VAL A 66 1.58 10.84 -10.42
CA VAL A 66 1.77 10.31 -9.07
C VAL A 66 0.75 9.19 -8.81
N HIS A 67 -0.52 9.42 -9.13
CA HIS A 67 -1.56 8.39 -8.97
C HIS A 67 -1.27 7.14 -9.82
N SER A 68 -0.89 7.31 -11.08
CA SER A 68 -0.51 6.19 -11.95
C SER A 68 0.67 5.40 -11.39
N ALA A 69 1.68 6.08 -10.83
CA ALA A 69 2.82 5.45 -10.19
C ALA A 69 2.41 4.67 -8.93
N LEU A 70 1.50 5.21 -8.12
CA LEU A 70 0.93 4.50 -6.96
C LEU A 70 0.14 3.26 -7.38
N VAL A 71 -0.68 3.34 -8.43
CA VAL A 71 -1.40 2.18 -8.98
C VAL A 71 -0.41 1.11 -9.45
N LYS A 72 0.66 1.46 -10.17
CA LYS A 72 1.70 0.51 -10.58
C LYS A 72 2.44 -0.10 -9.38
N THR A 73 2.71 0.71 -8.34
CA THR A 73 3.26 0.20 -7.08
C THR A 73 2.33 -0.82 -6.43
N CYS A 74 1.01 -0.59 -6.45
CA CYS A 74 0.03 -1.57 -5.99
C CYS A 74 0.07 -2.88 -6.82
N TYR A 75 0.25 -2.81 -8.15
CA TYR A 75 0.45 -4.01 -8.97
C TYR A 75 1.66 -4.84 -8.50
N GLU A 76 2.79 -4.20 -8.24
CA GLU A 76 4.00 -4.89 -7.78
C GLU A 76 3.82 -5.46 -6.36
N LEU A 77 3.21 -4.70 -5.45
CA LEU A 77 2.87 -5.20 -4.12
C LEU A 77 1.94 -6.43 -4.17
N MET A 78 0.92 -6.41 -5.04
CA MET A 78 0.03 -7.55 -5.20
C MET A 78 0.72 -8.77 -5.79
N ARG A 79 1.62 -8.59 -6.76
CA ARG A 79 2.42 -9.68 -7.31
C ARG A 79 3.38 -10.28 -6.30
N PHE A 80 4.04 -9.42 -5.53
CA PHE A 80 5.05 -9.84 -4.56
C PHE A 80 4.45 -10.52 -3.33
N PHE A 81 3.37 -9.95 -2.78
CA PHE A 81 2.77 -10.42 -1.52
C PHE A 81 1.52 -11.28 -1.71
N ASN A 82 0.99 -11.42 -2.93
CA ASN A 82 -0.24 -12.14 -3.24
C ASN A 82 -1.44 -11.75 -2.34
N CYS A 83 -1.56 -10.46 -2.00
CA CYS A 83 -2.71 -9.97 -1.25
C CYS A 83 -4.00 -10.05 -2.09
N SER A 84 -5.14 -10.08 -1.43
CA SER A 84 -6.45 -10.29 -2.05
C SER A 84 -6.88 -9.11 -2.92
N VAL A 85 -6.73 -7.88 -2.39
CA VAL A 85 -6.91 -6.61 -3.09
C VAL A 85 -5.95 -5.57 -2.55
N CYS A 86 -5.68 -4.55 -3.34
CA CYS A 86 -4.91 -3.37 -2.97
C CYS A 86 -5.70 -2.11 -3.32
N TYR A 87 -5.76 -1.17 -2.41
CA TYR A 87 -6.45 0.11 -2.60
C TYR A 87 -5.48 1.26 -2.38
N THR A 88 -5.51 2.26 -3.27
CA THR A 88 -4.69 3.47 -3.12
C THR A 88 -5.53 4.73 -3.27
N THR A 89 -5.27 5.70 -2.41
CA THR A 89 -5.84 7.04 -2.44
C THR A 89 -4.88 8.03 -1.80
N SER A 90 -4.70 9.20 -2.40
CA SER A 90 -3.68 10.17 -1.95
C SER A 90 -2.28 9.56 -1.99
N ASP A 91 -1.61 9.58 -0.86
CA ASP A 91 -0.29 9.02 -0.58
C ASP A 91 -0.35 7.73 0.22
N GLU A 92 -1.53 7.11 0.30
CA GLU A 92 -1.74 5.88 1.05
C GLU A 92 -2.03 4.68 0.16
N ILE A 93 -1.57 3.51 0.63
CA ILE A 93 -1.88 2.20 0.05
C ILE A 93 -2.41 1.29 1.17
N SER A 94 -3.51 0.59 0.90
CA SER A 94 -4.08 -0.43 1.80
C SER A 94 -4.11 -1.78 1.09
N MET A 95 -3.39 -2.77 1.63
CA MET A 95 -3.32 -4.14 1.12
C MET A 95 -4.18 -5.05 2.02
N PHE A 96 -5.15 -5.75 1.45
CA PHE A 96 -6.06 -6.63 2.19
C PHE A 96 -5.62 -8.09 2.03
N PHE A 97 -5.43 -8.76 3.16
CA PHE A 97 -5.09 -10.18 3.23
C PHE A 97 -6.25 -10.95 3.86
N LEU A 98 -6.95 -11.75 3.05
CA LEU A 98 -8.14 -12.48 3.50
C LEU A 98 -7.85 -13.95 3.79
N ASN A 99 -7.02 -14.59 2.98
CA ASN A 99 -6.81 -16.05 2.99
C ASN A 99 -5.33 -16.45 2.87
N TYR A 100 -4.42 -15.50 2.81
CA TYR A 100 -2.98 -15.75 2.73
C TYR A 100 -2.20 -14.85 3.67
N VAL A 101 -1.23 -15.43 4.38
CA VAL A 101 -0.38 -14.72 5.34
C VAL A 101 1.08 -14.85 4.91
N PRO A 102 1.75 -13.78 4.45
CA PRO A 102 3.15 -13.85 4.10
C PRO A 102 4.04 -14.01 5.36
N TYR A 103 5.23 -14.59 5.18
CA TYR A 103 6.27 -14.72 6.20
C TYR A 103 5.81 -15.37 7.50
N ASN A 104 4.89 -16.35 7.43
CA ASN A 104 4.30 -17.01 8.60
C ASN A 104 3.70 -16.02 9.63
N GLY A 105 3.20 -14.91 9.15
CA GLY A 105 2.53 -13.89 9.97
C GLY A 105 3.46 -12.99 10.79
N ARG A 106 4.79 -13.07 10.65
CA ARG A 106 5.73 -12.21 11.42
C ARG A 106 5.49 -10.74 11.08
N VAL A 107 4.93 -10.00 12.05
CA VAL A 107 4.47 -8.62 11.87
C VAL A 107 5.62 -7.71 11.46
N GLU A 108 6.74 -7.76 12.17
CA GLU A 108 7.91 -6.93 11.88
C GLU A 108 8.43 -7.13 10.45
N LYS A 109 8.49 -8.39 10.00
CA LYS A 109 8.93 -8.72 8.64
C LYS A 109 7.93 -8.26 7.58
N ILE A 110 6.64 -8.37 7.86
CA ILE A 110 5.58 -7.91 6.97
C ILE A 110 5.66 -6.39 6.79
N VAL A 111 5.70 -5.61 7.87
CA VAL A 111 5.71 -4.14 7.79
C VAL A 111 7.00 -3.61 7.18
N SER A 112 8.16 -4.15 7.53
CA SER A 112 9.43 -3.70 6.99
C SER A 112 9.56 -3.95 5.49
N ILE A 113 9.20 -5.16 5.01
CA ILE A 113 9.33 -5.50 3.60
C ILE A 113 8.24 -4.82 2.76
N THR A 114 7.01 -4.66 3.25
CA THR A 114 5.98 -3.93 2.50
C THR A 114 6.36 -2.47 2.32
N ALA A 115 6.88 -1.80 3.35
CA ALA A 115 7.39 -0.43 3.26
C ALA A 115 8.57 -0.33 2.28
N ALA A 116 9.53 -1.25 2.34
CA ALA A 116 10.69 -1.26 1.46
C ALA A 116 10.30 -1.45 -0.01
N VAL A 117 9.43 -2.43 -0.32
CA VAL A 117 8.97 -2.71 -1.70
C VAL A 117 8.19 -1.52 -2.25
N ALA A 118 7.27 -0.93 -1.47
CA ALA A 118 6.50 0.24 -1.90
C ALA A 118 7.41 1.45 -2.17
N SER A 119 8.34 1.73 -1.24
CA SER A 119 9.28 2.85 -1.36
C SER A 119 10.19 2.71 -2.57
N ALA A 120 10.77 1.54 -2.79
CA ALA A 120 11.63 1.27 -3.94
C ALA A 120 10.88 1.46 -5.27
N ASN A 121 9.70 0.84 -5.41
CA ASN A 121 8.91 0.90 -6.64
C ASN A 121 8.46 2.32 -6.97
N LEU A 122 7.91 3.06 -6.00
CA LEU A 122 7.45 4.42 -6.23
C LEU A 122 8.63 5.37 -6.53
N SER A 123 9.75 5.20 -5.82
CA SER A 123 10.96 6.01 -6.03
C SER A 123 11.51 5.85 -7.44
N ILE A 124 11.58 4.62 -7.96
CA ILE A 124 12.02 4.34 -9.34
C ILE A 124 11.06 4.99 -10.34
N GLN A 125 9.75 4.86 -10.16
CA GLN A 125 8.76 5.36 -11.11
C GLN A 125 8.71 6.89 -11.18
N LEU A 126 8.97 7.59 -10.06
CA LEU A 126 8.94 9.05 -10.00
C LEU A 126 10.34 9.67 -10.02
N ASN A 127 11.40 8.86 -10.13
CA ASN A 127 12.81 9.27 -10.15
C ASN A 127 13.18 10.20 -8.99
N ARG A 128 12.76 9.83 -7.77
CA ARG A 128 13.06 10.55 -6.52
C ARG A 128 12.92 9.65 -5.31
N SER A 129 13.65 9.95 -4.24
CA SER A 129 13.56 9.22 -2.99
C SER A 129 12.23 9.47 -2.29
N LEU A 130 11.42 8.41 -2.16
CA LEU A 130 10.12 8.42 -1.51
C LEU A 130 10.05 7.26 -0.52
N TYR A 131 9.48 7.50 0.64
CA TYR A 131 9.47 6.54 1.74
C TYR A 131 8.04 6.30 2.23
N PHE A 132 7.74 5.05 2.57
CA PHE A 132 6.50 4.67 3.24
C PHE A 132 6.79 4.19 4.65
N ASP A 133 5.94 4.56 5.60
CA ASP A 133 5.74 3.75 6.80
C ASP A 133 4.70 2.66 6.55
N SER A 134 4.71 1.61 7.37
CA SER A 134 3.79 0.49 7.22
C SER A 134 3.23 0.04 8.57
N ARG A 135 1.93 -0.25 8.60
CA ARG A 135 1.20 -0.65 9.81
C ARG A 135 0.31 -1.83 9.54
N VAL A 136 0.31 -2.80 10.46
CA VAL A 136 -0.64 -3.92 10.45
C VAL A 136 -1.91 -3.49 11.17
N ILE A 137 -3.06 -3.73 10.54
CA ILE A 137 -4.38 -3.47 11.09
C ILE A 137 -5.12 -4.79 11.18
N LYS A 138 -5.37 -5.26 12.40
CA LYS A 138 -6.20 -6.43 12.64
C LYS A 138 -7.66 -6.05 12.39
N VAL A 139 -8.28 -6.69 11.41
CA VAL A 139 -9.69 -6.47 11.04
C VAL A 139 -10.46 -7.77 11.12
N ASP A 140 -11.77 -7.67 11.33
CA ASP A 140 -12.69 -8.79 11.20
C ASP A 140 -13.25 -8.82 9.76
N LEU A 141 -13.67 -10.00 9.27
CA LEU A 141 -14.30 -10.12 7.95
C LEU A 141 -15.51 -9.19 7.79
N ARG A 142 -16.29 -8.98 8.87
CA ARG A 142 -17.46 -8.08 8.86
C ARG A 142 -17.09 -6.60 8.70
N ASP A 143 -15.87 -6.20 9.02
CA ASP A 143 -15.43 -4.81 8.99
C ASP A 143 -14.68 -4.40 7.70
N LEU A 144 -14.44 -5.33 6.77
CA LEU A 144 -13.65 -5.07 5.57
C LEU A 144 -14.25 -3.97 4.69
N GLU A 145 -15.57 -4.03 4.42
CA GLU A 145 -16.26 -2.99 3.64
C GLU A 145 -16.26 -1.65 4.35
N LYS A 146 -16.44 -1.67 5.67
CA LYS A 146 -16.41 -0.48 6.52
C LYS A 146 -15.02 0.15 6.54
N TYR A 147 -13.96 -0.66 6.61
CA TYR A 147 -12.58 -0.19 6.52
C TYR A 147 -12.31 0.45 5.15
N TYR A 148 -12.71 -0.20 4.05
CA TYR A 148 -12.57 0.36 2.71
C TYR A 148 -13.29 1.72 2.59
N LEU A 149 -14.56 1.79 2.98
CA LEU A 149 -15.34 3.05 2.95
C LEU A 149 -14.73 4.14 3.82
N TYR A 150 -14.18 3.78 4.97
CA TYR A 150 -13.45 4.71 5.82
C TYR A 150 -12.25 5.32 5.07
N ARG A 151 -11.48 4.52 4.33
CA ARG A 151 -10.33 5.04 3.57
C ARG A 151 -10.76 5.90 2.38
N VAL A 152 -11.81 5.49 1.66
CA VAL A 152 -12.43 6.31 0.61
C VAL A 152 -12.88 7.67 1.17
N ARG A 153 -13.58 7.65 2.30
CA ARG A 153 -14.09 8.87 2.95
C ARG A 153 -12.95 9.80 3.39
N THR A 154 -11.90 9.25 3.96
CA THR A 154 -10.71 10.02 4.35
C THR A 154 -10.04 10.64 3.13
N GLY A 155 -9.80 9.86 2.08
CA GLY A 155 -9.21 10.35 0.84
C GLY A 155 -10.03 11.44 0.17
N PHE A 156 -11.35 11.26 0.11
CA PHE A 156 -12.29 12.27 -0.40
C PHE A 156 -12.23 13.57 0.41
N ASN A 157 -12.29 13.47 1.73
CA ASN A 157 -12.20 14.64 2.60
C ASN A 157 -10.90 15.42 2.41
N ASN A 158 -9.78 14.71 2.34
CA ASN A 158 -8.46 15.31 2.12
C ASN A 158 -8.40 16.03 0.75
N TYR A 159 -8.97 15.42 -0.30
CA TYR A 159 -9.04 16.05 -1.61
C TYR A 159 -9.85 17.34 -1.59
N ILE A 160 -11.05 17.32 -1.02
CA ILE A 160 -11.92 18.51 -0.94
C ILE A 160 -11.26 19.60 -0.10
N CYS A 161 -10.64 19.25 1.03
CA CYS A 161 -9.93 20.19 1.89
C CYS A 161 -8.78 20.89 1.14
N GLN A 162 -7.94 20.14 0.44
CA GLN A 162 -6.83 20.69 -0.35
C GLN A 162 -7.35 21.55 -1.51
N LEU A 163 -8.41 21.11 -2.20
CA LEU A 163 -9.04 21.90 -3.26
C LEU A 163 -9.65 23.19 -2.72
N TYR A 164 -10.26 23.15 -1.54
CA TYR A 164 -10.81 24.31 -0.85
C TYR A 164 -9.71 25.34 -0.55
N HIS A 165 -8.60 24.91 0.04
CA HIS A 165 -7.48 25.82 0.34
C HIS A 165 -6.73 26.33 -0.91
N LYS A 166 -6.81 25.60 -2.03
CA LYS A 166 -6.30 26.10 -3.32
C LYS A 166 -7.12 27.31 -3.81
N VAL A 167 -8.45 27.29 -3.58
CA VAL A 167 -9.37 28.36 -4.00
C VAL A 167 -9.44 29.49 -2.96
N PHE A 168 -9.52 29.13 -1.68
CA PHE A 168 -9.72 30.04 -0.56
C PHE A 168 -8.49 30.05 0.34
N LYS A 169 -7.40 30.64 -0.14
CA LYS A 169 -6.17 30.82 0.67
C LYS A 169 -6.52 31.45 2.01
N ASP A 170 -5.83 31.11 3.05
CA ASP A 170 -5.91 31.74 4.40
C ASP A 170 -7.26 31.63 5.13
N ARG A 171 -8.25 30.91 4.62
CA ARG A 171 -9.51 30.69 5.32
C ARG A 171 -9.43 29.52 6.28
N LYS A 172 -10.12 29.65 7.42
CA LYS A 172 -10.33 28.54 8.34
C LYS A 172 -11.12 27.41 7.62
N THR A 173 -10.71 26.16 7.80
CA THR A 173 -11.34 24.99 7.19
C THR A 173 -12.73 24.76 7.78
N PRO A 174 -13.82 24.92 7.00
CA PRO A 174 -15.18 24.62 7.48
C PRO A 174 -15.49 23.12 7.40
N HIS A 175 -16.70 22.75 7.78
CA HIS A 175 -17.19 21.36 7.58
C HIS A 175 -17.26 21.02 6.08
N LEU A 176 -17.18 19.70 5.77
CA LEU A 176 -17.11 19.21 4.39
C LEU A 176 -18.24 19.74 3.50
N ASP A 177 -19.49 19.68 3.99
CA ASP A 177 -20.67 20.10 3.22
C ASP A 177 -20.60 21.60 2.86
N GLN A 178 -20.11 22.40 3.78
CA GLN A 178 -19.89 23.83 3.56
C GLN A 178 -18.76 24.06 2.55
N MET A 179 -17.64 23.33 2.65
CA MET A 179 -16.57 23.42 1.66
C MET A 179 -17.09 23.11 0.24
N ILE A 180 -17.89 22.04 0.08
CA ILE A 180 -18.47 21.64 -1.21
C ILE A 180 -19.41 22.75 -1.72
N ALA A 181 -20.28 23.28 -0.86
CA ALA A 181 -21.22 24.35 -1.23
C ALA A 181 -20.49 25.63 -1.66
N GLU A 182 -19.44 26.03 -0.94
CA GLU A 182 -18.64 27.21 -1.26
C GLU A 182 -17.83 27.02 -2.56
N LEU A 183 -17.22 25.85 -2.77
CA LEU A 183 -16.54 25.49 -4.02
C LEU A 183 -17.50 25.56 -5.21
N LYS A 184 -18.72 25.03 -5.06
CA LYS A 184 -19.75 25.10 -6.10
C LYS A 184 -20.13 26.54 -6.46
N LYS A 185 -20.24 27.44 -5.48
CA LYS A 185 -20.47 28.90 -5.71
C LYS A 185 -19.34 29.57 -6.50
N GLN A 186 -18.12 29.02 -6.44
CA GLN A 186 -16.97 29.48 -7.22
C GLN A 186 -16.85 28.78 -8.59
N GLY A 187 -17.89 28.06 -9.02
CA GLY A 187 -17.89 27.34 -10.32
C GLY A 187 -17.10 26.02 -10.30
N VAL A 188 -16.66 25.55 -9.14
CA VAL A 188 -15.95 24.26 -9.03
C VAL A 188 -16.97 23.13 -8.90
N ASN A 189 -17.16 22.36 -9.97
CA ASN A 189 -18.05 21.18 -9.97
C ASN A 189 -17.27 19.93 -9.52
N ILE A 190 -17.58 19.43 -8.33
CA ILE A 190 -16.92 18.23 -7.78
C ILE A 190 -17.27 16.98 -8.58
N ALA A 191 -18.49 16.90 -9.14
CA ALA A 191 -18.94 15.73 -9.90
C ALA A 191 -18.18 15.53 -11.23
N GLU A 192 -17.55 16.58 -11.75
CA GLU A 192 -16.73 16.53 -12.97
C GLU A 192 -15.28 16.12 -12.71
N LYS A 193 -14.88 16.02 -11.44
CA LYS A 193 -13.52 15.62 -11.10
C LYS A 193 -13.29 14.12 -11.37
N PRO A 194 -12.07 13.72 -11.77
CA PRO A 194 -11.77 12.31 -12.03
C PRO A 194 -12.09 11.42 -10.83
N LYS A 195 -12.72 10.28 -11.07
CA LYS A 195 -13.11 9.34 -9.98
C LYS A 195 -11.93 8.89 -9.15
N TRP A 196 -10.78 8.62 -9.78
CA TRP A 196 -9.56 8.26 -9.05
C TRP A 196 -9.11 9.35 -8.08
N ALA A 197 -9.29 10.63 -8.43
CA ALA A 197 -8.92 11.74 -7.55
C ALA A 197 -9.87 11.87 -6.35
N LEU A 198 -11.16 11.58 -6.55
CA LEU A 198 -12.18 11.63 -5.49
C LEU A 198 -12.15 10.38 -4.61
N TYR A 199 -12.06 9.20 -5.21
CA TYR A 199 -12.36 7.93 -4.54
C TYR A 199 -11.18 6.95 -4.53
N GLY A 200 -10.03 7.31 -5.14
CA GLY A 200 -8.90 6.39 -5.27
C GLY A 200 -9.14 5.27 -6.28
N SER A 201 -8.26 4.27 -6.25
CA SER A 201 -8.32 3.10 -7.13
C SER A 201 -8.16 1.82 -6.34
N LEU A 202 -9.01 0.82 -6.64
CA LEU A 202 -8.88 -0.55 -6.13
C LEU A 202 -8.29 -1.44 -7.22
N ILE A 203 -7.26 -2.19 -6.88
CA ILE A 203 -6.61 -3.19 -7.71
C ILE A 203 -7.02 -4.58 -7.21
N HIS A 204 -7.43 -5.46 -8.10
CA HIS A 204 -7.88 -6.80 -7.76
C HIS A 204 -7.48 -7.83 -8.80
N TRP A 205 -7.43 -9.09 -8.37
CA TRP A 205 -7.25 -10.22 -9.26
C TRP A 205 -8.55 -10.54 -9.98
N THR A 206 -8.45 -10.86 -11.28
CA THR A 206 -9.52 -11.44 -12.09
C THR A 206 -8.97 -12.50 -13.02
N THR A 207 -9.83 -13.39 -13.47
CA THR A 207 -9.49 -14.41 -14.47
C THR A 207 -10.04 -14.00 -15.83
N ILE A 208 -9.23 -14.13 -16.86
CA ILE A 208 -9.63 -13.93 -18.25
C ILE A 208 -9.31 -15.18 -19.06
N GLU A 209 -10.16 -15.51 -20.03
CA GLU A 209 -9.84 -16.50 -21.03
C GLU A 209 -8.88 -15.91 -22.07
N LYS A 210 -7.81 -16.60 -22.36
CA LYS A 210 -6.87 -16.25 -23.43
C LYS A 210 -6.83 -17.38 -24.44
N ILE A 211 -7.14 -17.03 -25.68
CA ILE A 211 -7.03 -17.93 -26.82
C ILE A 211 -5.56 -17.94 -27.25
N GLY A 212 -4.98 -19.12 -27.30
CA GLY A 212 -3.66 -19.40 -27.86
C GLY A 212 -3.75 -20.51 -28.90
N TYR A 213 -2.60 -20.85 -29.50
CA TYR A 213 -2.47 -22.01 -30.39
C TYR A 213 -1.34 -22.89 -29.92
N ASN A 214 -1.54 -24.19 -29.91
CA ASN A 214 -0.48 -25.15 -29.64
C ASN A 214 0.60 -25.01 -30.73
N PRO A 215 1.84 -24.71 -30.38
CA PRO A 215 2.90 -24.47 -31.39
C PRO A 215 3.27 -25.72 -32.20
N ILE A 216 2.90 -26.92 -31.71
CA ILE A 216 3.22 -28.21 -32.35
C ILE A 216 2.06 -28.68 -33.24
N THR A 217 0.81 -28.61 -32.74
CA THR A 217 -0.37 -29.14 -33.46
C THR A 217 -1.14 -28.09 -34.25
N GLY A 218 -0.91 -26.79 -33.97
CA GLY A 218 -1.67 -25.67 -34.54
C GLY A 218 -3.09 -25.54 -33.97
N GLU A 219 -3.49 -26.41 -33.05
CA GLU A 219 -4.83 -26.41 -32.49
C GLU A 219 -5.08 -25.20 -31.58
N LYS A 220 -6.30 -24.69 -31.61
CA LYS A 220 -6.74 -23.60 -30.73
C LYS A 220 -6.87 -24.12 -29.30
N VAL A 221 -6.19 -23.46 -28.37
CA VAL A 221 -6.21 -23.75 -26.93
C VAL A 221 -6.79 -22.54 -26.21
N VAL A 222 -7.78 -22.76 -25.35
CA VAL A 222 -8.30 -21.76 -24.42
C VAL A 222 -7.64 -21.97 -23.05
N ALA A 223 -6.97 -20.95 -22.56
CA ALA A 223 -6.31 -20.97 -21.24
C ALA A 223 -6.84 -19.86 -20.37
N GLU A 224 -7.18 -20.17 -19.12
CA GLU A 224 -7.49 -19.16 -18.13
C GLU A 224 -6.22 -18.49 -17.61
N ARG A 225 -6.21 -17.17 -17.56
CA ARG A 225 -5.11 -16.39 -16.99
C ARG A 225 -5.60 -15.45 -15.91
N ARG A 226 -4.95 -15.52 -14.76
CA ARG A 226 -5.15 -14.58 -13.67
C ARG A 226 -4.38 -13.29 -13.97
N ILE A 227 -5.09 -12.16 -13.97
CA ILE A 227 -4.53 -10.83 -14.24
C ILE A 227 -4.97 -9.85 -13.14
N LEU A 228 -4.27 -8.74 -13.05
CA LEU A 228 -4.64 -7.61 -12.20
C LEU A 228 -5.45 -6.60 -13.00
N MET A 229 -6.54 -6.11 -12.41
CA MET A 229 -7.36 -5.04 -12.95
C MET A 229 -7.55 -3.93 -11.93
N THR A 230 -7.80 -2.71 -12.42
CA THR A 230 -8.07 -1.53 -11.59
C THR A 230 -9.52 -1.07 -11.78
N THR A 231 -10.14 -0.65 -10.69
CA THR A 231 -11.43 0.06 -10.71
C THR A 231 -11.37 1.33 -9.87
N GLU A 232 -11.97 2.39 -10.38
CA GLU A 232 -12.12 3.69 -9.71
C GLU A 232 -13.56 3.90 -9.19
N SER A 233 -14.47 2.93 -9.43
CA SER A 233 -15.85 2.97 -8.94
C SER A 233 -15.90 2.36 -7.54
N PRO A 234 -16.31 3.14 -6.51
CA PRO A 234 -16.48 2.63 -5.15
C PRO A 234 -17.51 1.50 -5.07
N GLU A 235 -18.57 1.56 -5.87
CA GLU A 235 -19.64 0.56 -5.91
C GLU A 235 -19.09 -0.78 -6.41
N ARG A 236 -18.31 -0.75 -7.50
CA ARG A 236 -17.65 -1.95 -8.04
C ARG A 236 -16.62 -2.49 -7.06
N ALA A 237 -15.83 -1.63 -6.43
CA ALA A 237 -14.87 -2.02 -5.42
C ALA A 237 -15.53 -2.72 -4.22
N LEU A 238 -16.63 -2.18 -3.71
CA LEU A 238 -17.43 -2.81 -2.64
C LEU A 238 -17.96 -4.18 -3.06
N LYS A 239 -18.45 -4.31 -4.28
CA LYS A 239 -18.92 -5.60 -4.81
C LYS A 239 -17.79 -6.64 -4.82
N ILE A 240 -16.60 -6.26 -5.30
CA ILE A 240 -15.42 -7.11 -5.32
C ILE A 240 -15.03 -7.56 -3.91
N ILE A 241 -14.99 -6.63 -2.93
CA ILE A 241 -14.65 -6.94 -1.53
C ILE A 241 -15.68 -7.91 -0.93
N LYS A 242 -16.98 -7.72 -1.18
CA LYS A 242 -18.04 -8.62 -0.73
C LYS A 242 -17.91 -10.03 -1.33
N GLU A 243 -17.64 -10.12 -2.63
CA GLU A 243 -17.42 -11.40 -3.31
C GLU A 243 -16.19 -12.15 -2.77
N LEU A 244 -15.10 -11.45 -2.49
CA LEU A 244 -13.91 -12.05 -1.90
C LEU A 244 -14.17 -12.52 -0.47
N LYS A 245 -14.89 -11.73 0.33
CA LYS A 245 -15.30 -12.10 1.69
C LYS A 245 -16.14 -13.37 1.71
N SER A 246 -17.12 -13.51 0.80
CA SER A 246 -17.98 -14.68 0.73
C SER A 246 -17.25 -15.97 0.34
N LYS A 247 -16.06 -15.87 -0.28
CA LYS A 247 -15.22 -17.04 -0.62
C LYS A 247 -14.35 -17.53 0.54
N VAL A 248 -14.25 -16.74 1.61
CA VAL A 248 -13.37 -17.02 2.77
C VAL A 248 -14.19 -17.33 4.03
N ALA A 249 -15.44 -16.86 4.10
CA ALA A 249 -16.40 -17.17 5.16
C ALA A 249 -16.96 -18.57 4.98
#